data_0694795e665c0f05f2b7f26e4b31797d
#
_entry.id   0694795e665c0f05f2b7f26e4b31797d
#
_cell.length_a   1.000
_cell.length_b   1.000
_cell.length_c   1.000
_cell.angle_alpha   90.00
_cell.angle_beta   90.00
_cell.angle_gamma   90.00
#
_symmetry.space_group_name_H-M   'P 1'
#
loop_
_entity.id
_entity.type
_entity.pdbx_description
1 polymer ?
#
loop_
_entity_poly.entity_id
_entity_poly.type
_entity_poly.pdbx_seq_one_letter_code
_entity_poly.pdbx_strand_id
1 'polypeptide(L)'
;NNDLFCYDGDTCYVEIDGKLRNEDGDLLKIRLLDLDTPEIKGAKCTKEKELAFNARDFLNDLIENSMETEVKTEFKLDKYGRVLAYLIVDEKDVSTLLVNRGLGVVYKKGYHKDWCS
;
A
#
# COMPACT_ATOMS: atom_id res chain seq x y z
N ASN A 1 3.77 -2.47 14.76
CA ASN A 1 3.26 -3.80 14.72
C ASN A 1 4.06 -4.67 13.76
N ASN A 2 4.57 -5.80 14.27
CA ASN A 2 5.47 -6.67 13.51
C ASN A 2 4.81 -7.38 12.33
N ASP A 3 3.48 -7.41 12.31
CA ASP A 3 2.72 -8.16 11.32
C ASP A 3 2.11 -7.30 10.23
N LEU A 4 2.60 -6.08 10.09
CA LEU A 4 2.17 -5.17 9.05
C LEU A 4 3.38 -4.52 8.42
N PHE A 5 3.58 -4.75 7.12
CA PHE A 5 4.64 -4.08 6.37
C PHE A 5 4.22 -3.95 4.91
N CYS A 6 4.77 -2.97 4.23
CA CYS A 6 4.42 -2.70 2.84
C CYS A 6 5.56 -3.05 1.90
N TYR A 7 5.23 -3.75 0.84
CA TYR A 7 6.17 -4.13 -0.21
C TYR A 7 6.49 -2.93 -1.11
N ASP A 8 5.44 -2.16 -1.41
CA ASP A 8 5.57 -0.90 -2.14
C ASP A 8 4.50 0.05 -1.62
N GLY A 9 4.30 1.18 -2.28
CA GLY A 9 3.41 2.22 -1.76
C GLY A 9 1.93 1.85 -1.75
N ASP A 10 1.51 0.80 -2.45
CA ASP A 10 0.10 0.43 -2.52
C ASP A 10 -0.20 -1.03 -2.20
N THR A 11 0.81 -1.83 -1.86
CA THR A 11 0.62 -3.24 -1.51
C THR A 11 1.30 -3.54 -0.19
N CYS A 12 0.51 -4.02 0.77
CA CYS A 12 1.01 -4.35 2.10
C CYS A 12 0.62 -5.77 2.48
N TYR A 13 1.40 -6.35 3.38
CA TYR A 13 1.12 -7.66 3.98
C TYR A 13 0.65 -7.42 5.40
N VAL A 14 -0.43 -8.07 5.78
CA VAL A 14 -1.06 -7.75 7.06
C VAL A 14 -1.72 -8.97 7.71
N GLU A 15 -1.72 -8.96 9.03
CA GLU A 15 -2.54 -9.84 9.86
C GLU A 15 -3.85 -9.14 10.17
N ILE A 16 -4.97 -9.78 9.86
CA ILE A 16 -6.29 -9.23 10.15
C ILE A 16 -7.04 -10.17 11.09
N ASP A 17 -7.28 -9.71 12.31
CA ASP A 17 -8.09 -10.43 13.32
C ASP A 17 -7.73 -11.91 13.49
N GLY A 18 -6.44 -12.21 13.55
CA GLY A 18 -5.98 -13.58 13.68
C GLY A 18 -6.05 -14.38 12.38
N LYS A 19 -6.55 -13.80 11.31
CA LYS A 19 -6.58 -14.40 9.99
C LYS A 19 -5.39 -13.90 9.20
N LEU A 20 -4.25 -14.33 9.63
CA LEU A 20 -2.99 -13.87 9.11
C LEU A 20 -2.68 -14.32 7.74
N ARG A 21 -3.28 -15.43 7.36
CA ARG A 21 -2.73 -16.16 6.26
C ARG A 21 -3.83 -16.59 5.30
N ASN A 22 -3.49 -16.64 4.01
CA ASN A 22 -4.37 -17.23 3.02
C ASN A 22 -4.30 -18.77 3.16
N GLU A 23 -4.96 -19.49 2.25
CA GLU A 23 -5.01 -20.94 2.28
C GLU A 23 -3.63 -21.59 2.18
N ASP A 24 -2.67 -20.89 1.59
CA ASP A 24 -1.29 -21.38 1.42
C ASP A 24 -0.40 -21.06 2.62
N GLY A 25 -0.94 -20.41 3.65
CA GLY A 25 -0.19 -20.04 4.83
C GLY A 25 0.57 -18.73 4.74
N ASP A 26 0.39 -17.97 3.66
CA ASP A 26 1.04 -16.69 3.47
C ASP A 26 0.25 -15.56 4.13
N LEU A 27 0.94 -14.49 4.52
CA LEU A 27 0.27 -13.29 5.03
C LEU A 27 -0.70 -12.76 3.99
N LEU A 28 -1.81 -12.18 4.46
CA LEU A 28 -2.75 -11.55 3.55
C LEU A 28 -2.11 -10.35 2.87
N LYS A 29 -2.27 -10.28 1.56
CA LYS A 29 -1.88 -9.10 0.81
C LYS A 29 -3.06 -8.17 0.72
N ILE A 30 -2.84 -6.90 1.03
CA ILE A 30 -3.86 -5.88 0.80
C ILE A 30 -3.39 -4.90 -0.28
N ARG A 31 -4.35 -4.45 -1.08
CA ARG A 31 -4.15 -3.39 -2.07
C ARG A 31 -4.81 -2.14 -1.50
N LEU A 32 -4.05 -1.08 -1.30
CA LEU A 32 -4.60 0.16 -0.76
C LEU A 32 -5.55 0.80 -1.76
N LEU A 33 -6.76 1.11 -1.31
CA LEU A 33 -7.81 1.67 -2.14
C LEU A 33 -7.55 3.14 -2.47
N ASP A 34 -8.10 3.56 -3.62
CA ASP A 34 -8.05 4.95 -4.10
C ASP A 34 -6.65 5.50 -4.29
N LEU A 35 -5.67 4.61 -4.47
CA LEU A 35 -4.28 5.01 -4.54
C LEU A 35 -3.57 4.29 -5.69
N ASP A 36 -2.74 5.04 -6.39
CA ASP A 36 -1.82 4.50 -7.38
C ASP A 36 -0.44 5.09 -7.08
N THR A 37 0.58 4.24 -6.98
CA THR A 37 1.93 4.65 -6.61
C THR A 37 2.95 4.18 -7.64
N PRO A 38 4.17 4.76 -7.64
CA PRO A 38 5.24 4.24 -8.50
C PRO A 38 5.54 2.78 -8.16
N GLU A 39 5.94 2.01 -9.15
CA GLU A 39 6.19 0.58 -8.99
C GLU A 39 7.68 0.29 -8.79
N ILE A 40 7.98 -0.62 -7.87
CA ILE A 40 9.33 -1.14 -7.68
C ILE A 40 9.61 -2.16 -8.77
N LYS A 41 8.79 -3.20 -8.82
CA LYS A 41 8.84 -4.21 -9.89
C LYS A 41 8.09 -3.66 -11.09
N GLY A 42 8.72 -3.61 -12.23
CA GLY A 42 8.08 -3.06 -13.40
C GLY A 42 8.23 -1.55 -13.56
N ALA A 43 9.10 -0.93 -12.77
CA ALA A 43 9.45 0.48 -12.95
C ALA A 43 9.98 0.70 -14.35
N LYS A 44 9.52 1.76 -15.01
CA LYS A 44 9.89 2.05 -16.39
C LYS A 44 11.18 2.85 -16.48
N CYS A 45 11.66 3.37 -15.37
CA CYS A 45 12.88 4.16 -15.32
C CYS A 45 13.42 4.23 -13.90
N THR A 46 14.64 4.69 -13.74
CA THR A 46 15.28 4.84 -12.43
C THR A 46 14.52 5.79 -11.54
N LYS A 47 14.00 6.89 -12.08
CA LYS A 47 13.22 7.87 -11.31
C LYS A 47 11.98 7.23 -10.69
N GLU A 48 11.25 6.43 -11.45
CA GLU A 48 10.08 5.72 -10.92
C GLU A 48 10.48 4.78 -9.81
N LYS A 49 11.55 4.02 -9.99
CA LYS A 49 12.02 3.07 -8.99
C LYS A 49 12.41 3.76 -7.69
N GLU A 50 13.10 4.90 -7.78
CA GLU A 50 13.47 5.69 -6.60
C GLU A 50 12.26 6.23 -5.87
N LEU A 51 11.27 6.74 -6.60
CA LEU A 51 10.02 7.22 -6.02
C LEU A 51 9.26 6.09 -5.35
N ALA A 52 9.29 4.89 -5.94
CA ALA A 52 8.65 3.71 -5.36
C ALA A 52 9.29 3.32 -4.04
N PHE A 53 10.62 3.33 -3.97
CA PHE A 53 11.32 3.06 -2.70
C PHE A 53 11.01 4.12 -1.66
N ASN A 54 10.92 5.39 -2.06
CA ASN A 54 10.56 6.48 -1.15
C ASN A 54 9.15 6.29 -0.59
N ALA A 55 8.20 5.90 -1.44
CA ALA A 55 6.83 5.66 -1.01
C ALA A 55 6.77 4.48 -0.03
N ARG A 56 7.45 3.39 -0.35
CA ARG A 56 7.52 2.21 0.53
C ARG A 56 8.12 2.59 1.89
N ASP A 57 9.24 3.28 1.88
CA ASP A 57 9.96 3.62 3.11
C ASP A 57 9.16 4.60 3.97
N PHE A 58 8.53 5.59 3.34
CA PHE A 58 7.64 6.52 4.04
C PHE A 58 6.51 5.76 4.76
N LEU A 59 5.88 4.85 4.05
CA LEU A 59 4.74 4.09 4.58
C LEU A 59 5.18 3.17 5.73
N ASN A 60 6.29 2.46 5.56
CA ASN A 60 6.80 1.56 6.61
C ASN A 60 7.26 2.35 7.83
N ASP A 61 7.85 3.52 7.66
CA ASP A 61 8.22 4.39 8.78
C ASP A 61 6.98 4.88 9.53
N LEU A 62 5.92 5.24 8.82
CA LEU A 62 4.66 5.62 9.46
C LEU A 62 4.12 4.48 10.33
N ILE A 63 4.13 3.27 9.80
CA ILE A 63 3.63 2.09 10.52
C ILE A 63 4.50 1.81 11.73
N GLU A 64 5.81 1.81 11.56
CA GLU A 64 6.76 1.51 12.63
C GLU A 64 6.66 2.50 13.79
N ASN A 65 6.43 3.77 13.48
CA ASN A 65 6.34 4.83 14.50
C ASN A 65 4.92 5.09 14.97
N SER A 66 3.95 4.30 14.51
CA SER A 66 2.54 4.54 14.86
C SER A 66 2.20 4.03 16.25
N MET A 67 1.22 4.68 16.85
CA MET A 67 0.59 4.22 18.10
C MET A 67 -0.50 3.20 17.78
N GLU A 68 -1.19 3.37 16.66
CA GLU A 68 -2.32 2.55 16.30
C GLU A 68 -2.45 2.43 14.77
N THR A 69 -2.73 1.23 14.29
CA THR A 69 -3.02 0.99 12.88
C THR A 69 -4.36 0.28 12.76
N GLU A 70 -5.10 0.61 11.71
CA GLU A 70 -6.40 0.00 11.45
C GLU A 70 -6.52 -0.31 9.96
N VAL A 71 -7.07 -1.49 9.64
CA VAL A 71 -7.38 -1.87 8.27
C VAL A 71 -8.89 -1.90 8.10
N LYS A 72 -9.41 -1.09 7.18
CA LYS A 72 -10.84 -1.07 6.87
C LYS A 72 -11.07 -1.76 5.55
N THR A 73 -11.80 -2.87 5.55
CA THR A 73 -11.99 -3.66 4.34
C THR A 73 -13.32 -4.38 4.36
N GLU A 74 -13.89 -4.58 3.17
CA GLU A 74 -15.05 -5.43 2.94
C GLU A 74 -14.63 -6.82 2.47
N PHE A 75 -13.34 -7.12 2.48
CA PHE A 75 -12.76 -8.39 2.04
C PHE A 75 -13.04 -8.73 0.57
N LYS A 76 -13.21 -7.71 -0.28
CA LYS A 76 -13.29 -7.90 -1.71
C LYS A 76 -11.90 -8.07 -2.28
N LEU A 77 -11.74 -8.96 -3.25
CA LEU A 77 -10.46 -9.24 -3.86
C LEU A 77 -10.33 -8.53 -5.20
N ASP A 78 -9.11 -8.13 -5.54
CA ASP A 78 -8.82 -7.66 -6.89
C ASP A 78 -8.50 -8.87 -7.78
N LYS A 79 -8.17 -8.61 -9.05
CA LYS A 79 -7.88 -9.68 -10.01
C LYS A 79 -6.60 -10.46 -9.70
N TYR A 80 -5.78 -9.95 -8.80
CA TYR A 80 -4.53 -10.61 -8.40
C TYR A 80 -4.65 -11.29 -7.04
N GLY A 81 -5.86 -11.34 -6.47
CA GLY A 81 -6.10 -11.99 -5.19
C GLY A 81 -5.74 -11.16 -3.97
N ARG A 82 -5.51 -9.86 -4.13
CA ARG A 82 -5.25 -8.96 -3.01
C ARG A 82 -6.56 -8.44 -2.44
N VAL A 83 -6.63 -8.30 -1.13
CA VAL A 83 -7.80 -7.76 -0.44
C VAL A 83 -7.78 -6.23 -0.60
N LEU A 84 -8.86 -5.66 -1.09
CA LEU A 84 -8.98 -4.21 -1.24
C LEU A 84 -9.28 -3.59 0.13
N ALA A 85 -8.49 -2.62 0.54
CA ALA A 85 -8.59 -2.07 1.90
C ALA A 85 -8.07 -0.64 1.99
N TYR A 86 -8.53 0.05 3.03
CA TYR A 86 -7.92 1.31 3.47
C TYR A 86 -7.05 1.01 4.69
N LEU A 87 -5.88 1.62 4.75
CA LEU A 87 -5.00 1.54 5.92
C LEU A 87 -5.03 2.89 6.63
N ILE A 88 -5.37 2.86 7.90
CA ILE A 88 -5.46 4.05 8.73
C ILE A 88 -4.35 3.97 9.78
N VAL A 89 -3.49 4.96 9.82
CA VAL A 89 -2.38 5.03 10.77
C VAL A 89 -2.57 6.28 11.63
N ASP A 90 -2.72 6.07 12.94
CA ASP A 90 -2.97 7.14 13.90
C ASP A 90 -4.10 8.06 13.44
N GLU A 91 -5.22 7.45 13.03
CA GLU A 91 -6.44 8.11 12.58
C GLU A 91 -6.33 8.80 11.22
N LYS A 92 -5.22 8.58 10.48
CA LYS A 92 -5.01 9.19 9.17
C LYS A 92 -4.97 8.13 8.09
N ASP A 93 -5.69 8.37 6.99
CA ASP A 93 -5.69 7.51 5.82
C ASP A 93 -4.35 7.63 5.09
N VAL A 94 -3.61 6.53 4.99
CA VAL A 94 -2.27 6.57 4.36
C VAL A 94 -2.33 6.90 2.88
N SER A 95 -3.43 6.57 2.18
CA SER A 95 -3.56 6.95 0.78
C SER A 95 -3.53 8.47 0.62
N THR A 96 -4.24 9.18 1.49
CA THR A 96 -4.22 10.65 1.50
C THR A 96 -2.84 11.19 1.81
N LEU A 97 -2.14 10.59 2.78
CA LEU A 97 -0.80 11.03 3.15
C LEU A 97 0.19 10.86 2.00
N LEU A 98 0.12 9.74 1.28
CA LEU A 98 1.00 9.50 0.14
C LEU A 98 0.73 10.47 -1.01
N VAL A 99 -0.54 10.74 -1.30
CA VAL A 99 -0.91 11.70 -2.34
C VAL A 99 -0.40 13.10 -1.99
N ASN A 100 -0.55 13.51 -0.73
CA ASN A 100 -0.10 14.82 -0.27
C ASN A 100 1.42 14.98 -0.32
N ARG A 101 2.15 13.87 -0.26
CA ARG A 101 3.63 13.89 -0.34
C ARG A 101 4.15 13.75 -1.76
N GLY A 102 3.26 13.64 -2.75
CA GLY A 102 3.69 13.42 -4.14
C GLY A 102 4.20 12.02 -4.41
N LEU A 103 3.94 11.08 -3.51
CA LEU A 103 4.37 9.69 -3.62
C LEU A 103 3.26 8.78 -4.12
N GLY A 104 2.11 9.34 -4.44
CA GLY A 104 0.98 8.63 -4.98
C GLY A 104 0.00 9.58 -5.63
N VAL A 105 -0.93 9.04 -6.37
CA VAL A 105 -2.03 9.80 -6.97
C VAL A 105 -3.33 9.04 -6.72
N VAL A 106 -4.45 9.75 -6.78
CA VAL A 106 -5.76 9.10 -6.66
C VAL A 106 -5.95 8.16 -7.83
N TYR A 107 -6.30 6.92 -7.53
CA TYR A 107 -6.52 5.90 -8.56
C TYR A 107 -7.68 6.29 -9.49
N LYS A 108 -7.46 6.16 -10.79
CA LYS A 108 -8.49 6.31 -11.83
C LYS A 108 -8.38 5.15 -12.79
N LYS A 109 -9.49 4.45 -13.01
CA LYS A 109 -9.52 3.33 -13.93
C LYS A 109 -9.06 3.75 -15.33
N GLY A 110 -8.13 3.00 -15.88
CA GLY A 110 -7.59 3.26 -17.23
C GLY A 110 -6.56 4.36 -17.31
N TYR A 111 -6.22 5.00 -16.19
CA TYR A 111 -5.19 6.03 -16.17
C TYR A 111 -4.01 5.59 -15.30
N HIS A 112 -2.82 5.72 -15.82
CA HIS A 112 -1.58 5.49 -15.06
C HIS A 112 -0.69 6.70 -15.23
N LYS A 113 -0.29 7.29 -14.11
CA LYS A 113 0.63 8.43 -14.14
C LYS A 113 1.99 7.99 -14.68
N ASP A 114 2.58 8.84 -15.51
CA ASP A 114 3.96 8.64 -15.96
C ASP A 114 4.91 9.20 -14.89
N TRP A 115 5.52 8.30 -14.14
CA TRP A 115 6.43 8.67 -13.06
C TRP A 115 7.83 9.01 -13.56
N CYS A 116 8.07 8.85 -14.86
CA CYS A 116 9.37 9.10 -15.48
C CYS A 116 9.53 10.50 -16.07
N SER A 117 8.44 11.24 -16.14
CA SER A 117 8.44 12.61 -16.69
C SER A 117 8.96 13.63 -15.71
#